data_354e3724739fa488e6fafdef2d8bf39e
#
_entry.id   354e3724739fa488e6fafdef2d8bf39e
#
_cell.length_a   1.000
_cell.length_b   1.000
_cell.length_c   1.000
_cell.angle_alpha   90.00
_cell.angle_beta   90.00
_cell.angle_gamma   90.00
#
_symmetry.space_group_name_H-M   'P 1'
#
loop_
_entity.id
_entity.type
_entity.pdbx_description
1 polymer ?
#
loop_
_entity_poly.entity_id
_entity_poly.type
_entity_poly.pdbx_seq_one_letter_code
_entity_poly.pdbx_strand_id
1 'polypeptide(L)'
;TASQQDASLFGSTASHLTFFGDAQIAQQHGGTGYPDPTARADADKKTIPAQIAAGPKQNGNYSAKLAEALYSYGMYPEAEASAKLAISKGGVTDSTEAPMVLGQALTAQGKYDEAIAAFGQVQGGGPATARITRLWVALANIKKNPPSAAHATASPAPAPAI
;
A
#
# COMPACT_ATOMS: atom_id res chain seq x y z
N THR A 1 1.32 7.08 35.44
CA THR A 1 1.07 8.39 34.79
C THR A 1 1.90 8.62 33.53
N ALA A 2 2.98 7.85 33.29
CA ALA A 2 3.81 7.96 32.08
C ALA A 2 3.16 7.29 30.83
N SER A 3 2.33 6.27 31.02
CA SER A 3 1.74 5.49 29.91
C SER A 3 0.61 6.20 29.15
N GLN A 4 0.01 7.26 29.69
CA GLN A 4 -1.03 8.01 29.01
C GLN A 4 -0.49 9.12 28.09
N GLN A 5 0.73 9.60 28.33
CA GLN A 5 1.35 10.62 27.48
C GLN A 5 1.96 10.05 26.21
N ASP A 6 2.44 8.81 26.25
CA ASP A 6 3.00 8.16 25.05
C ASP A 6 1.94 7.81 24.00
N ALA A 7 0.72 7.50 24.44
CA ALA A 7 -0.40 7.20 23.52
C ALA A 7 -0.83 8.42 22.68
N SER A 8 -0.64 9.66 23.20
CA SER A 8 -1.03 10.89 22.49
C SER A 8 0.00 11.35 21.46
N LEU A 9 1.26 10.99 21.62
CA LEU A 9 2.34 11.35 20.69
C LEU A 9 2.32 10.51 19.40
N PHE A 10 1.72 9.32 19.46
CA PHE A 10 1.63 8.42 18.29
C PHE A 10 0.24 8.42 17.63
N GLY A 11 -0.70 9.22 18.14
CA GLY A 11 -2.13 9.13 17.79
C GLY A 11 -2.53 9.63 16.41
N SER A 12 -1.66 10.26 15.62
CA SER A 12 -2.05 10.76 14.29
C SER A 12 -1.27 10.17 13.12
N THR A 13 -0.09 9.58 13.37
CA THR A 13 0.73 8.96 12.31
C THR A 13 0.82 7.44 12.43
N ALA A 14 0.37 6.90 13.54
CA ALA A 14 0.50 5.48 13.88
C ALA A 14 -0.62 4.60 13.33
N SER A 15 -1.64 5.16 12.67
CA SER A 15 -2.79 4.37 12.17
C SER A 15 -2.41 3.28 11.17
N HIS A 16 -1.24 3.36 10.56
CA HIS A 16 -0.77 2.37 9.59
C HIS A 16 0.27 1.37 10.11
N LEU A 17 0.96 1.67 11.19
CA LEU A 17 2.03 0.82 11.72
C LEU A 17 1.64 0.01 12.96
N THR A 18 0.54 0.35 13.61
CA THR A 18 0.12 -0.22 14.89
C THR A 18 -0.71 -1.49 14.78
N PHE A 19 -1.13 -1.88 13.58
CA PHE A 19 -2.06 -2.99 13.38
C PHE A 19 -1.57 -4.33 13.94
N PHE A 20 -0.26 -4.59 13.98
CA PHE A 20 0.30 -5.82 14.56
C PHE A 20 0.88 -5.63 15.98
N GLY A 21 1.25 -4.40 16.36
CA GLY A 21 1.86 -4.11 17.65
C GLY A 21 0.85 -3.98 18.78
N ASP A 22 -0.27 -3.32 18.51
CA ASP A 22 -1.25 -2.98 19.54
C ASP A 22 -2.00 -4.19 20.11
N ALA A 23 -2.24 -5.23 19.30
CA ALA A 23 -2.87 -6.46 19.76
C ALA A 23 -1.99 -7.22 20.77
N GLN A 24 -0.67 -7.24 20.56
CA GLN A 24 0.26 -7.86 21.50
C GLN A 24 0.44 -7.05 22.79
N ILE A 25 0.49 -5.71 22.67
CA ILE A 25 0.59 -4.82 23.82
C ILE A 25 -0.68 -4.88 24.68
N ALA A 26 -1.86 -4.91 24.06
CA ALA A 26 -3.12 -5.05 24.77
C ALA A 26 -3.22 -6.39 25.53
N GLN A 27 -2.74 -7.49 24.95
CA GLN A 27 -2.69 -8.79 25.63
C GLN A 27 -1.69 -8.82 26.80
N GLN A 28 -0.56 -8.15 26.69
CA GLN A 28 0.47 -8.11 27.73
C GLN A 28 0.09 -7.21 28.93
N HIS A 29 -0.72 -6.20 28.72
CA HIS A 29 -1.07 -5.21 29.74
C HIS A 29 -2.51 -5.35 30.28
N GLY A 30 -3.25 -6.42 29.92
CA GLY A 30 -4.58 -6.70 30.44
C GLY A 30 -5.62 -5.62 30.13
N GLY A 31 -5.36 -4.81 29.09
CA GLY A 31 -6.24 -3.71 28.70
C GLY A 31 -7.51 -4.21 28.00
N THR A 32 -8.63 -4.13 28.68
CA THR A 32 -9.96 -4.45 28.14
C THR A 32 -10.55 -3.37 27.23
N GLY A 33 -9.73 -2.37 26.80
CA GLY A 33 -10.19 -1.17 26.14
C GLY A 33 -9.90 -1.07 24.62
N TYR A 34 -9.07 -1.94 24.06
CA TYR A 34 -8.82 -1.91 22.61
C TYR A 34 -9.79 -2.84 21.89
N PRO A 35 -10.59 -2.33 20.93
CA PRO A 35 -11.44 -3.17 20.12
C PRO A 35 -10.59 -4.18 19.34
N ASP A 36 -11.07 -5.42 19.26
CA ASP A 36 -10.47 -6.48 18.48
C ASP A 36 -10.13 -5.94 17.07
N PRO A 37 -8.86 -6.02 16.61
CA PRO A 37 -8.46 -5.56 15.29
C PRO A 37 -9.30 -6.17 14.17
N THR A 38 -9.72 -7.41 14.32
CA THR A 38 -10.58 -8.12 13.36
C THR A 38 -11.97 -7.51 13.32
N ALA A 39 -12.58 -7.24 14.47
CA ALA A 39 -13.90 -6.61 14.56
C ALA A 39 -13.86 -5.18 13.99
N ARG A 40 -12.77 -4.47 14.17
CA ARG A 40 -12.56 -3.12 13.61
C ARG A 40 -12.43 -3.17 12.09
N ALA A 41 -11.62 -4.08 11.55
CA ALA A 41 -11.48 -4.29 10.12
C ALA A 41 -12.81 -4.70 9.47
N ASP A 42 -13.60 -5.53 10.13
CA ASP A 42 -14.92 -5.94 9.65
C ASP A 42 -15.94 -4.80 9.69
N ALA A 43 -15.86 -3.93 10.70
CA ALA A 43 -16.68 -2.72 10.77
C ALA A 43 -16.31 -1.74 9.63
N ASP A 44 -15.02 -1.54 9.40
CA ASP A 44 -14.53 -0.69 8.31
C ASP A 44 -14.98 -1.22 6.94
N LYS A 45 -14.85 -2.53 6.70
CA LYS A 45 -15.31 -3.16 5.45
C LYS A 45 -16.79 -2.94 5.18
N LYS A 46 -17.65 -2.89 6.20
CA LYS A 46 -19.09 -2.60 6.04
C LYS A 46 -19.36 -1.18 5.51
N THR A 47 -18.47 -0.24 5.77
CA THR A 47 -18.61 1.16 5.32
C THR A 47 -18.06 1.38 3.90
N ILE A 48 -17.23 0.47 3.37
CA ILE A 48 -16.56 0.60 2.08
C ILE A 48 -17.54 0.88 0.93
N PRO A 49 -18.66 0.16 0.76
CA PRO A 49 -19.59 0.44 -0.35
C PRO A 49 -20.11 1.87 -0.36
N ALA A 50 -20.44 2.40 0.83
CA ALA A 50 -20.90 3.78 0.97
C ALA A 50 -19.78 4.79 0.66
N GLN A 51 -18.54 4.50 1.05
CA GLN A 51 -17.37 5.33 0.77
C GLN A 51 -17.05 5.37 -0.73
N ILE A 52 -17.12 4.23 -1.41
CA ILE A 52 -16.94 4.14 -2.88
C ILE A 52 -18.05 4.97 -3.58
N ALA A 53 -19.31 4.83 -3.16
CA ALA A 53 -20.42 5.58 -3.73
C ALA A 53 -20.31 7.09 -3.49
N ALA A 54 -19.69 7.51 -2.39
CA ALA A 54 -19.43 8.91 -2.08
C ALA A 54 -18.27 9.51 -2.90
N GLY A 55 -17.28 8.68 -3.30
CA GLY A 55 -16.05 9.10 -3.97
C GLY A 55 -16.22 10.10 -5.10
N PRO A 56 -17.17 9.90 -6.06
CA PRO A 56 -17.42 10.86 -7.15
C PRO A 56 -17.80 12.27 -6.69
N LYS A 57 -18.42 12.40 -5.54
CA LYS A 57 -18.86 13.68 -4.96
C LYS A 57 -17.82 14.35 -4.07
N GLN A 58 -16.78 13.63 -3.69
CA GLN A 58 -15.70 14.10 -2.82
C GLN A 58 -14.53 14.66 -3.63
N ASN A 59 -13.57 15.30 -2.97
CA ASN A 59 -12.35 15.83 -3.61
C ASN A 59 -11.33 14.72 -3.96
N GLY A 60 -10.27 15.09 -4.69
CA GLY A 60 -9.22 14.14 -5.08
C GLY A 60 -8.49 13.54 -3.89
N ASN A 61 -8.27 14.32 -2.84
CA ASN A 61 -7.59 13.84 -1.63
C ASN A 61 -8.38 12.70 -0.93
N TYR A 62 -9.71 12.84 -0.86
CA TYR A 62 -10.56 11.75 -0.36
C TYR A 62 -10.41 10.48 -1.20
N SER A 63 -10.43 10.63 -2.53
CA SER A 63 -10.30 9.49 -3.45
C SER A 63 -8.93 8.82 -3.35
N ALA A 64 -7.85 9.58 -3.10
CA ALA A 64 -6.51 9.05 -2.87
C ALA A 64 -6.45 8.21 -1.58
N LYS A 65 -6.97 8.75 -0.48
CA LYS A 65 -7.03 8.01 0.80
C LYS A 65 -7.93 6.78 0.75
N LEU A 66 -9.03 6.86 0.02
CA LEU A 66 -9.90 5.72 -0.22
C LEU A 66 -9.17 4.64 -1.04
N ALA A 67 -8.41 5.03 -2.06
CA ALA A 67 -7.62 4.07 -2.86
C ALA A 67 -6.58 3.32 -2.01
N GLU A 68 -5.88 4.03 -1.11
CA GLU A 68 -4.93 3.45 -0.17
C GLU A 68 -5.59 2.43 0.76
N ALA A 69 -6.74 2.80 1.35
CA ALA A 69 -7.51 1.92 2.20
C ALA A 69 -7.99 0.66 1.45
N LEU A 70 -8.56 0.83 0.26
CA LEU A 70 -9.02 -0.27 -0.58
C LEU A 70 -7.87 -1.21 -0.98
N TYR A 71 -6.70 -0.66 -1.31
CA TYR A 71 -5.51 -1.45 -1.59
C TYR A 71 -5.10 -2.30 -0.38
N SER A 72 -5.09 -1.73 0.82
CA SER A 72 -4.73 -2.43 2.06
C SER A 72 -5.70 -3.58 2.40
N TYR A 73 -6.96 -3.47 1.98
CA TYR A 73 -7.96 -4.54 2.11
C TYR A 73 -7.92 -5.58 0.96
N GLY A 74 -7.00 -5.45 0.02
CA GLY A 74 -6.90 -6.34 -1.14
C GLY A 74 -7.96 -6.10 -2.21
N MET A 75 -8.71 -5.01 -2.14
CA MET A 75 -9.75 -4.61 -3.11
C MET A 75 -9.10 -3.84 -4.27
N TYR A 76 -8.25 -4.54 -5.04
CA TYR A 76 -7.39 -3.92 -6.04
C TYR A 76 -8.14 -3.24 -7.19
N PRO A 77 -9.24 -3.79 -7.74
CA PRO A 77 -10.00 -3.12 -8.78
C PRO A 77 -10.63 -1.81 -8.31
N GLU A 78 -11.16 -1.78 -7.08
CA GLU A 78 -11.76 -0.60 -6.50
C GLU A 78 -10.70 0.43 -6.12
N ALA A 79 -9.53 -0.03 -5.64
CA ALA A 79 -8.36 0.82 -5.39
C ALA A 79 -7.88 1.49 -6.67
N GLU A 80 -7.79 0.75 -7.79
CA GLU A 80 -7.46 1.29 -9.11
C GLU A 80 -8.46 2.37 -9.53
N ALA A 81 -9.75 2.11 -9.42
CA ALA A 81 -10.79 3.07 -9.79
C ALA A 81 -10.71 4.35 -8.96
N SER A 82 -10.52 4.21 -7.63
CA SER A 82 -10.41 5.34 -6.71
C SER A 82 -9.13 6.15 -6.94
N ALA A 83 -8.00 5.50 -7.22
CA ALA A 83 -6.74 6.17 -7.54
C ALA A 83 -6.82 6.95 -8.87
N LYS A 84 -7.42 6.37 -9.91
CA LYS A 84 -7.68 7.07 -11.18
C LYS A 84 -8.59 8.29 -10.97
N LEU A 85 -9.61 8.16 -10.13
CA LEU A 85 -10.50 9.27 -9.77
C LEU A 85 -9.74 10.37 -9.03
N ALA A 86 -8.83 10.03 -8.11
CA ALA A 86 -7.99 10.98 -7.40
C ALA A 86 -7.10 11.78 -8.37
N ILE A 87 -6.45 11.10 -9.29
CA ILE A 87 -5.58 11.71 -10.31
C ILE A 87 -6.40 12.66 -11.21
N SER A 88 -7.57 12.23 -11.67
CA SER A 88 -8.42 13.03 -12.55
C SER A 88 -8.96 14.29 -11.90
N LYS A 89 -9.26 14.24 -10.60
CA LYS A 89 -9.74 15.39 -9.83
C LYS A 89 -8.65 16.35 -9.43
N GLY A 90 -7.45 15.85 -9.21
CA GLY A 90 -6.35 16.65 -8.69
C GLY A 90 -6.58 17.13 -7.24
N GLY A 91 -5.78 18.12 -6.81
CA GLY A 91 -5.90 18.71 -5.48
C GLY A 91 -5.55 17.74 -4.35
N VAL A 92 -4.75 16.71 -4.65
CA VAL A 92 -4.23 15.76 -3.66
C VAL A 92 -3.07 16.42 -2.92
N THR A 93 -3.08 16.32 -1.59
CA THR A 93 -2.05 16.94 -0.73
C THR A 93 -0.66 16.37 -1.03
N ASP A 94 -0.56 15.06 -1.22
CA ASP A 94 0.65 14.38 -1.69
C ASP A 94 0.42 13.88 -3.12
N SER A 95 1.04 14.55 -4.08
CA SER A 95 0.93 14.22 -5.50
C SER A 95 1.49 12.84 -5.86
N THR A 96 2.29 12.24 -4.98
CA THR A 96 2.89 10.91 -5.20
C THR A 96 1.98 9.77 -4.81
N GLU A 97 1.01 10.00 -3.93
CA GLU A 97 0.17 8.97 -3.32
C GLU A 97 -0.71 8.24 -4.35
N ALA A 98 -1.55 8.99 -5.06
CA ALA A 98 -2.50 8.39 -5.99
C ALA A 98 -1.84 7.57 -7.12
N PRO A 99 -0.81 8.09 -7.84
CA PRO A 99 -0.13 7.29 -8.86
C PRO A 99 0.67 6.11 -8.28
N MET A 100 1.19 6.22 -7.03
CA MET A 100 1.86 5.11 -6.36
C MET A 100 0.87 3.98 -6.07
N VAL A 101 -0.26 4.28 -5.44
CA VAL A 101 -1.31 3.29 -5.14
C VAL A 101 -1.89 2.69 -6.43
N LEU A 102 -2.07 3.50 -7.47
CA LEU A 102 -2.50 3.01 -8.79
C LEU A 102 -1.54 1.94 -9.33
N GLY A 103 -0.24 2.24 -9.35
CA GLY A 103 0.77 1.29 -9.81
C GLY A 103 0.81 0.01 -8.97
N GLN A 104 0.67 0.11 -7.66
CA GLN A 104 0.60 -1.03 -6.75
C GLN A 104 -0.62 -1.89 -7.01
N ALA A 105 -1.81 -1.30 -7.14
CA ALA A 105 -3.07 -1.99 -7.42
C ALA A 105 -3.02 -2.71 -8.78
N LEU A 106 -2.48 -2.07 -9.80
CA LEU A 106 -2.28 -2.66 -11.13
C LEU A 106 -1.27 -3.82 -11.10
N THR A 107 -0.19 -3.68 -10.33
CA THR A 107 0.80 -4.77 -10.14
C THR A 107 0.17 -5.98 -9.47
N ALA A 108 -0.69 -5.77 -8.46
CA ALA A 108 -1.41 -6.84 -7.79
C ALA A 108 -2.41 -7.57 -8.71
N GLN A 109 -2.97 -6.85 -9.69
CA GLN A 109 -3.87 -7.40 -10.71
C GLN A 109 -3.14 -8.04 -11.91
N GLY A 110 -1.81 -8.01 -11.96
CA GLY A 110 -1.03 -8.53 -13.08
C GLY A 110 -0.98 -7.60 -14.31
N LYS A 111 -1.48 -6.37 -14.20
CA LYS A 111 -1.47 -5.35 -15.26
C LYS A 111 -0.14 -4.59 -15.26
N TYR A 112 0.95 -5.28 -15.56
CA TYR A 112 2.30 -4.77 -15.32
C TYR A 112 2.68 -3.57 -16.18
N ASP A 113 2.26 -3.52 -17.45
CA ASP A 113 2.55 -2.38 -18.34
C ASP A 113 1.86 -1.10 -17.86
N GLU A 114 0.59 -1.22 -17.48
CA GLU A 114 -0.16 -0.11 -16.91
C GLU A 114 0.43 0.32 -15.56
N ALA A 115 0.88 -0.64 -14.74
CA ALA A 115 1.55 -0.35 -13.46
C ALA A 115 2.82 0.46 -13.66
N ILE A 116 3.68 0.08 -14.61
CA ILE A 116 4.90 0.80 -14.94
C ILE A 116 4.58 2.23 -15.41
N ALA A 117 3.55 2.39 -16.24
CA ALA A 117 3.09 3.70 -16.68
C ALA A 117 2.57 4.56 -15.51
N ALA A 118 1.84 3.96 -14.56
CA ALA A 118 1.36 4.65 -13.36
C ALA A 118 2.52 5.08 -12.45
N PHE A 119 3.50 4.22 -12.23
CA PHE A 119 4.71 4.58 -11.48
C PHE A 119 5.52 5.70 -12.16
N GLY A 120 5.49 5.78 -13.49
CA GLY A 120 6.09 6.87 -14.25
C GLY A 120 5.44 8.25 -14.00
N GLN A 121 4.22 8.28 -13.48
CA GLN A 121 3.52 9.51 -13.11
C GLN A 121 3.89 10.01 -11.70
N VAL A 122 4.59 9.21 -10.89
CA VAL A 122 5.03 9.60 -9.55
C VAL A 122 6.09 10.67 -9.66
N GLN A 123 5.73 11.90 -9.31
CA GLN A 123 6.63 13.06 -9.34
C GLN A 123 6.70 13.71 -7.96
N GLY A 124 7.89 14.03 -7.49
CA GLY A 124 8.10 14.61 -6.16
C GLY A 124 8.43 13.56 -5.09
N GLY A 125 8.17 13.87 -3.81
CA GLY A 125 8.42 12.97 -2.67
C GLY A 125 9.89 12.74 -2.32
N GLY A 126 10.81 13.31 -3.09
CA GLY A 126 12.25 13.25 -2.80
C GLY A 126 12.93 11.92 -3.13
N PRO A 127 14.20 11.75 -2.70
CA PRO A 127 15.03 10.60 -3.09
C PRO A 127 14.49 9.24 -2.59
N ALA A 128 13.82 9.23 -1.44
CA ALA A 128 13.24 8.01 -0.88
C ALA A 128 12.09 7.50 -1.76
N THR A 129 11.15 8.38 -2.12
CA THR A 129 10.04 8.04 -3.02
C THR A 129 10.54 7.57 -4.38
N ALA A 130 11.52 8.26 -4.96
CA ALA A 130 12.12 7.87 -6.23
C ALA A 130 12.78 6.47 -6.17
N ARG A 131 13.37 6.10 -5.03
CA ARG A 131 13.94 4.78 -4.82
C ARG A 131 12.85 3.70 -4.74
N ILE A 132 11.81 3.95 -3.96
CA ILE A 132 10.66 3.03 -3.81
C ILE A 132 9.97 2.83 -5.16
N THR A 133 9.72 3.90 -5.91
CA THR A 133 9.11 3.84 -7.24
C THR A 133 9.92 2.95 -8.18
N ARG A 134 11.26 3.11 -8.21
CA ARG A 134 12.15 2.26 -9.03
C ARG A 134 12.07 0.78 -8.63
N LEU A 135 11.97 0.48 -7.34
CA LEU A 135 11.82 -0.89 -6.87
C LEU A 135 10.48 -1.50 -7.33
N TRP A 136 9.40 -0.73 -7.29
CA TRP A 136 8.10 -1.19 -7.81
C TRP A 136 8.13 -1.43 -9.32
N VAL A 137 8.75 -0.53 -10.09
CA VAL A 137 8.94 -0.71 -11.53
C VAL A 137 9.78 -1.98 -11.82
N ALA A 138 10.86 -2.19 -11.08
CA ALA A 138 11.67 -3.39 -11.22
C ALA A 138 10.85 -4.66 -10.89
N LEU A 139 10.07 -4.65 -9.82
CA LEU A 139 9.18 -5.75 -9.45
C LEU A 139 8.15 -6.05 -10.55
N ALA A 140 7.51 -5.01 -11.09
CA ALA A 140 6.54 -5.16 -12.18
C ALA A 140 7.19 -5.77 -13.43
N ASN A 141 8.41 -5.35 -13.78
CA ASN A 141 9.16 -5.92 -14.91
C ASN A 141 9.53 -7.40 -14.67
N ILE A 142 9.97 -7.76 -13.45
CA ILE A 142 10.29 -9.15 -13.11
C ILE A 142 9.03 -10.02 -13.16
N LYS A 143 7.90 -9.52 -12.65
CA LYS A 143 6.64 -10.26 -12.71
C LYS A 143 6.08 -10.40 -14.13
N LYS A 144 6.30 -9.39 -14.96
CA LYS A 144 5.94 -9.42 -16.38
C LYS A 144 6.79 -10.45 -17.16
N ASN A 145 8.08 -10.48 -16.86
CA ASN A 145 9.05 -11.35 -17.54
C ASN A 145 9.82 -12.12 -16.45
N PRO A 146 9.24 -13.18 -15.88
CA PRO A 146 9.92 -13.95 -14.84
C PRO A 146 11.21 -14.56 -15.41
N PRO A 147 12.33 -14.49 -14.68
CA PRO A 147 13.58 -15.10 -15.11
C PRO A 147 13.33 -16.59 -15.38
N SER A 148 13.71 -17.05 -16.55
CA SER A 148 13.57 -18.47 -16.92
C SER A 148 14.34 -19.32 -15.91
N ALA A 149 13.74 -20.40 -15.44
CA ALA A 149 14.36 -21.36 -14.53
C ALA A 149 15.67 -22.00 -15.10
N ALA A 150 15.98 -21.79 -16.36
CA ALA A 150 17.18 -22.27 -17.02
C ALA A 150 18.51 -21.71 -16.43
N HIS A 151 18.45 -20.61 -15.68
CA HIS A 151 19.66 -20.04 -15.04
C HIS A 151 19.96 -20.60 -13.65
N ALA A 152 19.06 -21.38 -13.06
CA ALA A 152 19.25 -21.98 -11.74
C ALA A 152 20.07 -23.28 -11.75
N THR A 153 20.38 -23.84 -12.92
CA THR A 153 21.09 -25.13 -13.07
C THR A 153 22.54 -25.01 -13.54
N ALA A 154 23.11 -23.82 -13.57
CA ALA A 154 24.55 -23.68 -13.76
C ALA A 154 25.27 -24.13 -12.46
N SER A 155 25.44 -25.46 -12.33
CA SER A 155 26.35 -26.04 -11.34
C SER A 155 27.76 -25.48 -11.59
N PRO A 156 28.46 -25.01 -10.56
CA PRO A 156 29.86 -24.59 -10.73
C PRO A 156 30.68 -25.76 -11.28
N ALA A 157 31.42 -25.49 -12.37
CA ALA A 157 32.32 -26.46 -12.95
C ALA A 157 33.30 -26.96 -11.86
N PRO A 158 33.64 -28.28 -11.82
CA PRO A 158 34.59 -28.80 -10.87
C PRO A 158 35.96 -28.12 -11.09
N ALA A 159 36.59 -27.70 -10.01
CA ALA A 159 37.91 -27.11 -10.04
C ALA A 159 38.93 -28.11 -10.62
N PRO A 160 39.90 -27.64 -11.43
CA PRO A 160 40.92 -28.51 -11.99
C PRO A 160 41.74 -29.14 -10.83
N ALA A 161 41.87 -30.45 -10.87
CA ALA A 161 42.75 -31.19 -9.95
C ALA A 161 44.22 -30.79 -10.20
N ILE A 162 44.92 -30.42 -9.11
CA ILE A 162 46.36 -30.19 -9.08
C ILE A 162 47.07 -31.53 -8.96
#